data_2e7cc9964417e5b50f97cddf409e4d44
#
_entry.id   2e7cc9964417e5b50f97cddf409e4d44
#
_cell.length_a   1.000
_cell.length_b   1.000
_cell.length_c   1.000
_cell.angle_alpha   90.00
_cell.angle_beta   90.00
_cell.angle_gamma   90.00
#
_symmetry.space_group_name_H-M   'P 1'
#
loop_
_entity.id
_entity.type
_entity.pdbx_description
1 polymer ?
#
loop_
_entity_poly.entity_id
_entity_poly.type
_entity_poly.pdbx_seq_one_letter_code
_entity_poly.pdbx_strand_id
1 'polypeptide(L)'
;MQPGGHILVDDGLVDLEVQDIAGKDIVCKVINAGVIGDRKGVNVPGANLKMPFISKKDHGDLLFGIQEGFDFVAASFTRTANDIREVRKILKENGGEEIQIIAKIENQQGVDNIDEIIEAADGIMIARGDMGVEIPPEYVPVIQQKIIQKVYTAGKPVITATQMLDSMISHPRPTRAEATDVANAIFQGTSATMLSGETAAGKYPVQALQMMSRIAEHMEQNIDYNTIFKKTDRNENPDITNAIAHATCLTAIDLKASAILAVTKSGSTAHMLSLIHISEPTRRRGI
;
A
#
# COMPACT_ATOMS: atom_id res chain seq x y z
N MET A 1 -4.53 18.99 -19.61
CA MET A 1 -4.39 18.08 -20.75
C MET A 1 -3.76 18.78 -21.93
N GLN A 2 -3.10 18.04 -22.81
CA GLN A 2 -2.47 18.55 -24.04
C GLN A 2 -2.74 17.54 -25.16
N PRO A 3 -2.75 17.94 -26.43
CA PRO A 3 -2.75 17.02 -27.56
C PRO A 3 -1.62 15.98 -27.44
N GLY A 4 -1.91 14.73 -27.75
CA GLY A 4 -1.03 13.58 -27.53
C GLY A 4 -1.12 12.96 -26.13
N GLY A 5 -1.87 13.55 -25.21
CA GLY A 5 -2.17 12.92 -23.92
C GLY A 5 -3.25 11.84 -24.04
N HIS A 6 -3.35 10.96 -23.06
CA HIS A 6 -4.29 9.86 -23.03
C HIS A 6 -5.38 10.06 -21.97
N ILE A 7 -6.60 9.63 -22.30
CA ILE A 7 -7.70 9.46 -21.36
C ILE A 7 -8.04 7.98 -21.34
N LEU A 8 -7.90 7.38 -20.19
CA LEU A 8 -8.15 5.96 -19.96
C LEU A 8 -9.48 5.79 -19.26
N VAL A 9 -10.35 4.92 -19.79
CA VAL A 9 -11.66 4.63 -19.21
C VAL A 9 -11.74 3.14 -18.86
N ASP A 10 -12.38 2.83 -17.73
CA ASP A 10 -12.56 1.47 -17.24
C ASP A 10 -11.20 0.75 -17.07
N ASP A 11 -10.37 1.32 -16.19
CA ASP A 11 -9.03 0.80 -15.86
C ASP A 11 -8.10 0.60 -17.08
N GLY A 12 -8.28 1.49 -18.08
CA GLY A 12 -7.47 1.47 -19.31
C GLY A 12 -7.95 0.50 -20.39
N LEU A 13 -9.12 -0.12 -20.22
CA LEU A 13 -9.71 -0.97 -21.26
C LEU A 13 -10.09 -0.17 -22.52
N VAL A 14 -10.44 1.09 -22.35
CA VAL A 14 -10.65 2.04 -23.47
C VAL A 14 -9.60 3.14 -23.35
N ASP A 15 -8.80 3.30 -24.40
CA ASP A 15 -7.75 4.31 -24.50
C ASP A 15 -8.13 5.33 -25.58
N LEU A 16 -8.14 6.61 -25.19
CA LEU A 16 -8.50 7.75 -26.02
C LEU A 16 -7.32 8.72 -26.07
N GLU A 17 -6.72 8.89 -27.24
CA GLU A 17 -5.66 9.89 -27.46
C GLU A 17 -6.26 11.27 -27.76
N VAL A 18 -5.90 12.27 -27.00
CA VAL A 18 -6.34 13.66 -27.19
C VAL A 18 -5.76 14.21 -28.48
N GLN A 19 -6.61 14.60 -29.41
CA GLN A 19 -6.21 15.23 -30.68
C GLN A 19 -6.28 16.75 -30.60
N ASP A 20 -7.35 17.28 -29.99
CA ASP A 20 -7.58 18.72 -29.89
C ASP A 20 -8.43 19.05 -28.65
N ILE A 21 -8.37 20.31 -28.22
CA ILE A 21 -9.17 20.84 -27.11
C ILE A 21 -9.90 22.09 -27.60
N ALA A 22 -11.21 21.96 -27.81
CA ALA A 22 -12.09 23.03 -28.27
C ALA A 22 -12.97 23.56 -27.13
N GLY A 23 -12.47 24.54 -26.39
CA GLY A 23 -13.17 25.11 -25.24
C GLY A 23 -13.31 24.12 -24.09
N LYS A 24 -14.52 23.56 -23.89
CA LYS A 24 -14.79 22.52 -22.88
C LYS A 24 -14.79 21.12 -23.44
N ASP A 25 -14.75 20.99 -24.74
CA ASP A 25 -14.78 19.71 -25.42
C ASP A 25 -13.35 19.21 -25.72
N ILE A 26 -13.15 17.91 -25.51
CA ILE A 26 -11.89 17.25 -25.81
C ILE A 26 -12.15 16.29 -26.95
N VAL A 27 -11.52 16.56 -28.08
CA VAL A 27 -11.61 15.70 -29.27
C VAL A 27 -10.55 14.60 -29.17
N CYS A 28 -10.99 13.36 -29.15
CA CYS A 28 -10.11 12.21 -28.99
C CYS A 28 -10.22 11.23 -30.15
N LYS A 29 -9.10 10.57 -30.43
CA LYS A 29 -9.04 9.38 -31.27
C LYS A 29 -9.11 8.14 -30.38
N VAL A 30 -9.99 7.21 -30.71
CA VAL A 30 -10.06 5.92 -30.00
C VAL A 30 -8.87 5.06 -30.44
N ILE A 31 -8.02 4.70 -29.50
CA ILE A 31 -6.87 3.80 -29.71
C ILE A 31 -7.29 2.36 -29.48
N ASN A 32 -7.93 2.07 -28.34
CA ASN A 32 -8.53 0.78 -28.05
C ASN A 32 -10.04 0.89 -28.03
N ALA A 33 -10.70 0.09 -28.84
CA ALA A 33 -12.16 -0.02 -28.83
C ALA A 33 -12.63 -0.84 -27.62
N GLY A 34 -13.75 -0.44 -27.03
CA GLY A 34 -14.37 -1.14 -25.91
C GLY A 34 -15.80 -0.70 -25.69
N VAL A 35 -16.49 -1.37 -24.78
CA VAL A 35 -17.84 -0.99 -24.32
C VAL A 35 -17.68 -0.22 -23.03
N ILE A 36 -18.17 1.02 -23.00
CA ILE A 36 -18.17 1.86 -21.81
C ILE A 36 -19.51 1.67 -21.08
N GLY A 37 -19.47 1.11 -19.88
CA GLY A 37 -20.63 1.01 -19.01
C GLY A 37 -20.85 2.26 -18.16
N ASP A 38 -21.94 2.29 -17.40
CA ASP A 38 -22.23 3.37 -16.46
C ASP A 38 -21.24 3.37 -15.30
N ARG A 39 -20.92 4.58 -14.80
CA ARG A 39 -20.12 4.80 -13.58
C ARG A 39 -18.70 4.23 -13.64
N LYS A 40 -18.10 4.20 -14.83
CA LYS A 40 -16.71 3.77 -15.01
C LYS A 40 -15.72 4.86 -14.60
N GLY A 41 -14.59 4.44 -14.03
CA GLY A 41 -13.48 5.32 -13.72
C GLY A 41 -12.88 5.95 -14.97
N VAL A 42 -12.36 7.16 -14.82
CA VAL A 42 -11.62 7.87 -15.88
C VAL A 42 -10.28 8.29 -15.28
N ASN A 43 -9.20 7.83 -15.89
CA ASN A 43 -7.84 8.20 -15.53
C ASN A 43 -7.24 9.07 -16.62
N VAL A 44 -6.40 10.00 -16.20
CA VAL A 44 -5.72 10.93 -17.12
C VAL A 44 -4.24 10.95 -16.75
N PRO A 45 -3.46 9.96 -17.21
CA PRO A 45 -2.06 9.84 -16.84
C PRO A 45 -1.27 11.11 -17.10
N GLY A 46 -0.46 11.53 -16.13
CA GLY A 46 0.36 12.74 -16.22
C GLY A 46 -0.40 14.07 -16.10
N ALA A 47 -1.72 14.06 -15.91
CA ALA A 47 -2.45 15.31 -15.71
C ALA A 47 -2.46 15.73 -14.24
N ASN A 48 -2.10 16.98 -13.98
CA ASN A 48 -2.23 17.56 -12.64
C ASN A 48 -3.67 18.06 -12.42
N LEU A 49 -4.48 17.23 -11.77
CA LEU A 49 -5.87 17.52 -11.47
C LEU A 49 -5.99 18.46 -10.26
N LYS A 50 -6.51 19.67 -10.48
CA LYS A 50 -6.77 20.67 -9.43
C LYS A 50 -8.11 20.42 -8.75
N MET A 51 -8.35 19.21 -8.26
CA MET A 51 -9.54 18.88 -7.50
C MET A 51 -9.25 18.90 -6.00
N PRO A 52 -10.21 19.34 -5.15
CA PRO A 52 -10.12 19.13 -3.71
C PRO A 52 -9.88 17.65 -3.42
N PHE A 53 -9.03 17.35 -2.43
CA PHE A 53 -8.76 15.96 -2.06
C PHE A 53 -9.97 15.33 -1.37
N ILE A 54 -10.58 16.05 -0.44
CA ILE A 54 -11.77 15.61 0.29
C ILE A 54 -13.03 16.25 -0.34
N SER A 55 -13.93 15.42 -0.85
CA SER A 55 -15.26 15.84 -1.29
C SER A 55 -16.20 16.02 -0.08
N LYS A 56 -17.38 16.61 -0.31
CA LYS A 56 -18.42 16.68 0.74
C LYS A 56 -18.88 15.29 1.20
N LYS A 57 -18.88 14.32 0.29
CA LYS A 57 -19.23 12.94 0.61
C LYS A 57 -18.15 12.32 1.48
N ASP A 58 -16.88 12.42 1.09
CA ASP A 58 -15.75 11.86 1.85
C ASP A 58 -15.69 12.43 3.27
N HIS A 59 -15.98 13.75 3.42
CA HIS A 59 -16.08 14.35 4.73
C HIS A 59 -17.20 13.71 5.59
N GLY A 60 -18.38 13.47 4.99
CA GLY A 60 -19.48 12.78 5.67
C GLY A 60 -19.12 11.33 6.04
N ASP A 61 -18.44 10.63 5.15
CA ASP A 61 -17.98 9.24 5.36
C ASP A 61 -16.92 9.16 6.49
N LEU A 62 -16.02 10.15 6.58
CA LEU A 62 -15.06 10.25 7.70
C LEU A 62 -15.78 10.45 9.05
N LEU A 63 -16.77 11.34 9.12
CA LEU A 63 -17.55 11.56 10.34
C LEU A 63 -18.33 10.32 10.74
N PHE A 64 -18.89 9.60 9.78
CA PHE A 64 -19.54 8.32 10.01
C PHE A 64 -18.55 7.28 10.55
N GLY A 65 -17.36 7.15 9.95
CA GLY A 65 -16.32 6.23 10.42
C GLY A 65 -15.87 6.51 11.86
N ILE A 66 -15.79 7.79 12.27
CA ILE A 66 -15.52 8.18 13.66
C ILE A 66 -16.63 7.69 14.60
N GLN A 67 -17.90 7.92 14.22
CA GLN A 67 -19.07 7.52 15.01
C GLN A 67 -19.16 6.01 15.19
N GLU A 68 -18.81 5.25 14.14
CA GLU A 68 -18.82 3.77 14.17
C GLU A 68 -17.53 3.17 14.80
N GLY A 69 -16.57 4.00 15.19
CA GLY A 69 -15.34 3.56 15.87
C GLY A 69 -14.39 2.79 14.96
N PHE A 70 -14.19 3.25 13.73
CA PHE A 70 -13.22 2.64 12.82
C PHE A 70 -11.79 2.85 13.33
N ASP A 71 -10.93 1.85 13.12
CA ASP A 71 -9.53 1.90 13.51
C ASP A 71 -8.65 2.55 12.42
N PHE A 72 -9.06 2.42 11.14
CA PHE A 72 -8.26 2.84 9.99
C PHE A 72 -9.10 3.58 8.96
N VAL A 73 -8.45 4.55 8.31
CA VAL A 73 -8.93 5.20 7.08
C VAL A 73 -7.92 4.95 5.97
N ALA A 74 -8.35 4.37 4.86
CA ALA A 74 -7.54 4.23 3.66
C ALA A 74 -7.83 5.39 2.70
N ALA A 75 -6.88 6.33 2.59
CA ALA A 75 -7.00 7.54 1.79
C ALA A 75 -6.59 7.27 0.34
N SER A 76 -7.58 7.12 -0.56
CA SER A 76 -7.34 6.85 -1.98
C SER A 76 -6.79 8.05 -2.72
N PHE A 77 -6.02 7.80 -3.77
CA PHE A 77 -5.42 8.81 -4.64
C PHE A 77 -4.63 9.90 -3.92
N THR A 78 -3.93 9.53 -2.86
CA THR A 78 -3.03 10.45 -2.14
C THR A 78 -1.93 10.96 -3.07
N ARG A 79 -1.77 12.27 -3.15
CA ARG A 79 -0.83 12.97 -4.04
C ARG A 79 0.31 13.63 -3.28
N THR A 80 -0.01 14.14 -2.07
CA THR A 80 0.91 14.93 -1.25
C THR A 80 0.69 14.69 0.25
N ALA A 81 1.66 15.05 1.08
CA ALA A 81 1.49 15.06 2.53
C ALA A 81 0.33 15.95 3.00
N ASN A 82 -0.01 16.96 2.22
CA ASN A 82 -1.11 17.88 2.55
C ASN A 82 -2.47 17.19 2.49
N ASP A 83 -2.65 16.26 1.56
CA ASP A 83 -3.86 15.44 1.45
C ASP A 83 -4.07 14.65 2.76
N ILE A 84 -3.01 14.05 3.30
CA ILE A 84 -3.04 13.31 4.57
C ILE A 84 -3.29 14.24 5.77
N ARG A 85 -2.66 15.42 5.79
CA ARG A 85 -2.88 16.41 6.86
C ARG A 85 -4.31 16.91 6.88
N GLU A 86 -4.97 17.04 5.72
CA GLU A 86 -6.39 17.42 5.62
C GLU A 86 -7.29 16.36 6.28
N VAL A 87 -7.07 15.06 5.96
CA VAL A 87 -7.78 13.95 6.62
C VAL A 87 -7.52 13.96 8.14
N ARG A 88 -6.24 14.06 8.54
CA ARG A 88 -5.84 14.10 9.96
C ARG A 88 -6.53 15.23 10.72
N LYS A 89 -6.64 16.40 10.10
CA LYS A 89 -7.34 17.55 10.68
C LYS A 89 -8.81 17.25 10.94
N ILE A 90 -9.52 16.70 9.96
CA ILE A 90 -10.94 16.33 10.09
C ILE A 90 -11.12 15.31 11.21
N LEU A 91 -10.30 14.27 11.25
CA LEU A 91 -10.35 13.25 12.30
C LEU A 91 -10.13 13.87 13.69
N LYS A 92 -9.11 14.68 13.85
CA LYS A 92 -8.77 15.33 15.13
C LYS A 92 -9.84 16.29 15.62
N GLU A 93 -10.42 17.09 14.72
CA GLU A 93 -11.48 18.06 15.05
C GLU A 93 -12.79 17.39 15.47
N ASN A 94 -12.97 16.09 15.15
CA ASN A 94 -14.20 15.35 15.42
C ASN A 94 -14.02 14.15 16.37
N GLY A 95 -12.89 14.08 17.11
CA GLY A 95 -12.67 13.06 18.13
C GLY A 95 -12.19 11.70 17.60
N GLY A 96 -11.69 11.66 16.36
CA GLY A 96 -11.11 10.47 15.74
C GLY A 96 -9.57 10.51 15.66
N GLU A 97 -8.90 11.13 16.59
CA GLU A 97 -7.43 11.31 16.58
C GLU A 97 -6.64 10.00 16.66
N GLU A 98 -7.24 8.95 17.23
CA GLU A 98 -6.64 7.60 17.31
C GLU A 98 -6.77 6.81 16.01
N ILE A 99 -7.62 7.25 15.06
CA ILE A 99 -7.79 6.57 13.78
C ILE A 99 -6.54 6.72 12.93
N GLN A 100 -5.98 5.60 12.49
CA GLN A 100 -4.78 5.57 11.67
C GLN A 100 -5.11 5.81 10.20
N ILE A 101 -4.24 6.55 9.52
CA ILE A 101 -4.40 6.87 8.09
C ILE A 101 -3.41 6.05 7.27
N ILE A 102 -3.93 5.21 6.39
CA ILE A 102 -3.17 4.48 5.38
C ILE A 102 -3.26 5.25 4.06
N ALA A 103 -2.17 5.86 3.63
CA ALA A 103 -2.11 6.56 2.36
C ALA A 103 -2.00 5.56 1.20
N LYS A 104 -2.92 5.62 0.24
CA LYS A 104 -2.89 4.77 -0.96
C LYS A 104 -2.11 5.49 -2.06
N ILE A 105 -1.07 4.84 -2.56
CA ILE A 105 -0.23 5.33 -3.65
C ILE A 105 -0.71 4.69 -4.95
N GLU A 106 -1.32 5.51 -5.80
CA GLU A 106 -2.08 5.09 -6.97
C GLU A 106 -1.73 5.89 -8.24
N ASN A 107 -0.87 6.91 -8.12
CA ASN A 107 -0.53 7.82 -9.21
C ASN A 107 0.93 8.28 -9.13
N GLN A 108 1.42 8.86 -10.22
CA GLN A 108 2.81 9.34 -10.33
C GLN A 108 3.13 10.42 -9.28
N GLN A 109 2.20 11.35 -9.01
CA GLN A 109 2.43 12.42 -8.05
C GLN A 109 2.62 11.88 -6.63
N GLY A 110 1.86 10.84 -6.23
CA GLY A 110 2.05 10.16 -4.95
C GLY A 110 3.40 9.43 -4.87
N VAL A 111 3.87 8.86 -5.98
CA VAL A 111 5.22 8.25 -6.05
C VAL A 111 6.31 9.29 -5.91
N ASP A 112 6.19 10.44 -6.59
CA ASP A 112 7.18 11.51 -6.56
C ASP A 112 7.29 12.15 -5.16
N ASN A 113 6.18 12.24 -4.44
CA ASN A 113 6.07 12.84 -3.10
C ASN A 113 6.11 11.79 -1.96
N ILE A 114 6.56 10.57 -2.25
CA ILE A 114 6.42 9.44 -1.31
C ILE A 114 7.06 9.70 0.06
N ASP A 115 8.19 10.40 0.10
CA ASP A 115 8.92 10.64 1.36
C ASP A 115 8.11 11.51 2.32
N GLU A 116 7.55 12.62 1.84
CA GLU A 116 6.68 13.49 2.65
C GLU A 116 5.36 12.83 3.03
N ILE A 117 4.82 11.95 2.17
CA ILE A 117 3.60 11.19 2.46
C ILE A 117 3.86 10.17 3.56
N ILE A 118 5.00 9.47 3.51
CA ILE A 118 5.41 8.52 4.57
C ILE A 118 5.51 9.24 5.92
N GLU A 119 6.05 10.46 5.97
CA GLU A 119 6.12 11.21 7.21
C GLU A 119 4.73 11.53 7.81
N ALA A 120 3.76 11.92 6.95
CA ALA A 120 2.45 12.38 7.36
C ALA A 120 1.45 11.25 7.68
N ALA A 121 1.54 10.11 7.00
CA ALA A 121 0.65 8.96 7.15
C ALA A 121 1.12 8.00 8.25
N ASP A 122 0.23 7.13 8.73
CA ASP A 122 0.57 6.08 9.69
C ASP A 122 1.01 4.79 8.99
N GLY A 123 0.62 4.61 7.74
CA GLY A 123 1.04 3.50 6.88
C GLY A 123 0.80 3.83 5.41
N ILE A 124 1.31 2.97 4.55
CA ILE A 124 1.22 3.12 3.09
C ILE A 124 0.56 1.87 2.49
N MET A 125 -0.30 2.07 1.48
CA MET A 125 -0.79 0.99 0.63
C MET A 125 -0.34 1.23 -0.81
N ILE A 126 0.31 0.24 -1.39
CA ILE A 126 0.68 0.22 -2.80
C ILE A 126 -0.47 -0.41 -3.57
N ALA A 127 -1.33 0.41 -4.15
CA ALA A 127 -2.52 -0.03 -4.88
C ALA A 127 -2.16 -0.20 -6.36
N ARG A 128 -1.62 -1.37 -6.70
CA ARG A 128 -0.97 -1.65 -7.99
C ARG A 128 -1.91 -1.62 -9.18
N GLY A 129 -3.20 -1.92 -8.98
CA GLY A 129 -4.22 -1.85 -10.02
C GLY A 129 -4.33 -0.44 -10.58
N ASP A 130 -4.70 0.52 -9.73
CA ASP A 130 -4.85 1.93 -10.13
C ASP A 130 -3.51 2.53 -10.54
N MET A 131 -2.42 2.19 -9.82
CA MET A 131 -1.07 2.62 -10.17
C MET A 131 -0.67 2.19 -11.58
N GLY A 132 -0.99 0.95 -11.99
CA GLY A 132 -0.64 0.41 -13.32
C GLY A 132 -1.49 1.00 -14.45
N VAL A 133 -2.57 1.72 -14.13
CA VAL A 133 -3.33 2.53 -15.11
C VAL A 133 -2.67 3.90 -15.31
N GLU A 134 -2.16 4.50 -14.22
CA GLU A 134 -1.55 5.83 -14.24
C GLU A 134 -0.06 5.82 -14.64
N ILE A 135 0.63 4.72 -14.38
CA ILE A 135 2.08 4.55 -14.59
C ILE A 135 2.30 3.33 -15.48
N PRO A 136 3.22 3.37 -16.46
CA PRO A 136 3.52 2.20 -17.27
C PRO A 136 3.82 0.97 -16.40
N PRO A 137 3.15 -0.17 -16.65
CA PRO A 137 3.15 -1.33 -15.75
C PRO A 137 4.54 -1.92 -15.50
N GLU A 138 5.49 -1.76 -16.41
CA GLU A 138 6.88 -2.19 -16.24
C GLU A 138 7.64 -1.46 -15.15
N TYR A 139 7.18 -0.26 -14.73
CA TYR A 139 7.79 0.50 -13.62
C TYR A 139 7.23 0.09 -12.25
N VAL A 140 6.02 -0.45 -12.21
CA VAL A 140 5.32 -0.77 -10.95
C VAL A 140 6.13 -1.67 -10.03
N PRO A 141 6.80 -2.76 -10.48
CA PRO A 141 7.58 -3.61 -9.59
C PRO A 141 8.76 -2.89 -8.93
N VAL A 142 9.42 -1.99 -9.66
CA VAL A 142 10.54 -1.20 -9.14
C VAL A 142 10.06 -0.16 -8.14
N ILE A 143 8.94 0.51 -8.44
CA ILE A 143 8.30 1.47 -7.54
C ILE A 143 7.86 0.78 -6.25
N GLN A 144 7.19 -0.37 -6.36
CA GLN A 144 6.77 -1.19 -5.21
C GLN A 144 7.96 -1.49 -4.29
N GLN A 145 9.05 -2.02 -4.82
CA GLN A 145 10.23 -2.35 -4.03
C GLN A 145 10.81 -1.13 -3.32
N LYS A 146 10.92 0.02 -4.01
CA LYS A 146 11.43 1.27 -3.43
C LYS A 146 10.52 1.77 -2.31
N ILE A 147 9.19 1.76 -2.51
CA ILE A 147 8.23 2.18 -1.50
C ILE A 147 8.31 1.27 -0.28
N ILE A 148 8.29 -0.05 -0.46
CA ILE A 148 8.41 -1.01 0.65
C ILE A 148 9.67 -0.71 1.47
N GLN A 149 10.81 -0.51 0.83
CA GLN A 149 12.07 -0.24 1.51
C GLN A 149 12.04 1.08 2.29
N LYS A 150 11.50 2.16 1.71
CA LYS A 150 11.38 3.46 2.39
C LYS A 150 10.45 3.39 3.59
N VAL A 151 9.28 2.76 3.44
CA VAL A 151 8.29 2.60 4.52
C VAL A 151 8.84 1.73 5.66
N TYR A 152 9.54 0.65 5.30
CA TYR A 152 10.25 -0.20 6.25
C TYR A 152 11.28 0.60 7.06
N THR A 153 12.13 1.39 6.39
CA THR A 153 13.13 2.25 7.05
C THR A 153 12.47 3.29 7.98
N ALA A 154 11.29 3.80 7.60
CA ALA A 154 10.51 4.73 8.43
C ALA A 154 9.79 4.06 9.62
N GLY A 155 9.86 2.74 9.76
CA GLY A 155 9.22 2.00 10.83
C GLY A 155 7.69 1.98 10.73
N LYS A 156 7.13 2.07 9.51
CA LYS A 156 5.68 2.11 9.29
C LYS A 156 5.20 0.87 8.51
N PRO A 157 3.92 0.48 8.66
CA PRO A 157 3.37 -0.64 7.91
C PRO A 157 3.19 -0.29 6.42
N VAL A 158 3.45 -1.27 5.56
CA VAL A 158 3.16 -1.20 4.13
C VAL A 158 2.28 -2.36 3.70
N ILE A 159 1.25 -2.06 2.91
CA ILE A 159 0.31 -3.04 2.37
C ILE A 159 0.52 -3.13 0.86
N THR A 160 0.82 -4.32 0.35
CA THR A 160 0.80 -4.57 -1.10
C THR A 160 -0.57 -5.08 -1.51
N ALA A 161 -1.24 -4.34 -2.38
CA ALA A 161 -2.64 -4.52 -2.70
C ALA A 161 -2.89 -4.70 -4.19
N THR A 162 -4.03 -5.30 -4.50
CA THR A 162 -4.63 -5.53 -5.83
C THR A 162 -3.89 -6.52 -6.73
N GLN A 163 -4.66 -7.29 -7.49
CA GLN A 163 -4.16 -8.28 -8.46
C GLN A 163 -3.15 -9.28 -7.87
N MET A 164 -3.35 -9.68 -6.61
CA MET A 164 -2.47 -10.64 -5.92
C MET A 164 -2.75 -12.07 -6.38
N LEU A 165 -4.02 -12.50 -6.30
CA LEU A 165 -4.49 -13.82 -6.72
C LEU A 165 -5.74 -13.68 -7.60
N ASP A 166 -5.75 -12.72 -8.50
CA ASP A 166 -6.91 -12.25 -9.27
C ASP A 166 -7.64 -13.38 -10.01
N SER A 167 -6.89 -14.34 -10.58
CA SER A 167 -7.49 -15.52 -11.22
C SER A 167 -8.37 -16.34 -10.28
N MET A 168 -8.15 -16.25 -8.96
CA MET A 168 -8.95 -16.95 -7.97
C MET A 168 -10.33 -16.33 -7.74
N ILE A 169 -10.66 -15.21 -8.34
CA ILE A 169 -12.05 -14.74 -8.45
C ILE A 169 -12.92 -15.81 -9.12
N SER A 170 -12.41 -16.47 -10.15
CA SER A 170 -13.16 -17.45 -10.94
C SER A 170 -12.59 -18.87 -10.92
N HIS A 171 -11.35 -19.08 -10.48
CA HIS A 171 -10.65 -20.35 -10.47
C HIS A 171 -10.24 -20.78 -9.06
N PRO A 172 -10.25 -22.11 -8.75
CA PRO A 172 -9.94 -22.60 -7.39
C PRO A 172 -8.43 -22.59 -7.05
N ARG A 173 -7.58 -22.23 -8.01
CA ARG A 173 -6.12 -22.14 -7.85
C ARG A 173 -5.57 -20.94 -8.59
N PRO A 174 -4.52 -20.28 -8.04
CA PRO A 174 -3.87 -19.17 -8.73
C PRO A 174 -2.99 -19.67 -9.86
N THR A 175 -2.60 -18.76 -10.73
CA THR A 175 -1.51 -18.96 -11.67
C THR A 175 -0.16 -19.02 -10.93
N ARG A 176 0.87 -19.55 -11.60
CA ARG A 176 2.24 -19.52 -11.05
C ARG A 176 2.79 -18.11 -10.92
N ALA A 177 2.42 -17.23 -11.85
CA ALA A 177 2.82 -15.82 -11.82
C ALA A 177 2.27 -15.11 -10.58
N GLU A 178 0.99 -15.30 -10.25
CA GLU A 178 0.35 -14.73 -9.05
C GLU A 178 0.97 -15.26 -7.76
N ALA A 179 1.20 -16.58 -7.68
CA ALA A 179 1.87 -17.16 -6.51
C ALA A 179 3.29 -16.59 -6.33
N THR A 180 4.01 -16.34 -7.44
CA THR A 180 5.33 -15.72 -7.42
C THR A 180 5.25 -14.24 -7.02
N ASP A 181 4.21 -13.53 -7.44
CA ASP A 181 4.00 -12.13 -7.09
C ASP A 181 3.74 -11.94 -5.59
N VAL A 182 2.85 -12.74 -5.00
CA VAL A 182 2.64 -12.77 -3.54
C VAL A 182 3.94 -13.08 -2.81
N ALA A 183 4.67 -14.10 -3.26
CA ALA A 183 5.95 -14.49 -2.68
C ALA A 183 6.98 -13.34 -2.74
N ASN A 184 7.08 -12.64 -3.87
CA ASN A 184 7.99 -11.51 -4.04
C ASN A 184 7.62 -10.33 -3.13
N ALA A 185 6.35 -10.00 -2.97
CA ALA A 185 5.93 -8.95 -2.04
C ALA A 185 6.40 -9.23 -0.61
N ILE A 186 6.31 -10.50 -0.18
CA ILE A 186 6.77 -10.94 1.14
C ILE A 186 8.30 -10.86 1.25
N PHE A 187 9.03 -11.35 0.23
CA PHE A 187 10.49 -11.22 0.18
C PHE A 187 11.00 -9.79 0.18
N GLN A 188 10.21 -8.85 -0.39
CA GLN A 188 10.53 -7.43 -0.37
C GLN A 188 10.29 -6.78 1.00
N GLY A 189 9.61 -7.46 1.93
CA GLY A 189 9.36 -7.00 3.28
C GLY A 189 8.03 -6.24 3.45
N THR A 190 7.00 -6.54 2.63
CA THR A 190 5.66 -6.00 2.86
C THR A 190 5.12 -6.43 4.22
N SER A 191 4.44 -5.52 4.94
CA SER A 191 3.86 -5.83 6.25
C SER A 191 2.56 -6.61 6.13
N ALA A 192 1.84 -6.44 5.02
CA ALA A 192 0.62 -7.16 4.71
C ALA A 192 0.41 -7.27 3.20
N THR A 193 -0.31 -8.30 2.78
CA THR A 193 -0.86 -8.46 1.43
C THR A 193 -2.37 -8.40 1.49
N MET A 194 -3.01 -7.78 0.48
CA MET A 194 -4.47 -7.58 0.48
C MET A 194 -5.11 -8.32 -0.69
N LEU A 195 -6.16 -9.08 -0.39
CA LEU A 195 -7.11 -9.61 -1.38
C LEU A 195 -8.24 -8.59 -1.56
N SER A 196 -8.72 -8.43 -2.79
CA SER A 196 -9.81 -7.53 -3.18
C SER A 196 -10.99 -8.33 -3.73
N GLY A 197 -11.16 -8.38 -5.04
CA GLY A 197 -12.21 -9.12 -5.73
C GLY A 197 -12.24 -10.59 -5.37
N GLU A 198 -11.10 -11.20 -5.08
CA GLU A 198 -10.94 -12.60 -4.72
C GLU A 198 -11.80 -13.01 -3.52
N THR A 199 -11.93 -12.11 -2.54
CA THR A 199 -12.73 -12.34 -1.33
C THR A 199 -14.05 -11.58 -1.32
N ALA A 200 -14.13 -10.42 -1.99
CA ALA A 200 -15.33 -9.57 -1.99
C ALA A 200 -16.44 -10.09 -2.91
N ALA A 201 -16.08 -10.65 -4.06
CA ALA A 201 -17.04 -11.11 -5.08
C ALA A 201 -16.62 -12.43 -5.76
N GLY A 202 -15.50 -13.01 -5.37
CA GLY A 202 -14.97 -14.24 -5.95
C GLY A 202 -15.78 -15.49 -5.61
N LYS A 203 -15.65 -16.52 -6.43
CA LYS A 203 -16.27 -17.83 -6.21
C LYS A 203 -15.54 -18.66 -5.15
N TYR A 204 -14.29 -18.34 -4.84
CA TYR A 204 -13.39 -19.12 -3.98
C TYR A 204 -12.74 -18.28 -2.87
N PRO A 205 -13.51 -17.48 -2.08
CA PRO A 205 -12.93 -16.51 -1.13
C PRO A 205 -12.08 -17.16 -0.05
N VAL A 206 -12.54 -18.27 0.53
CA VAL A 206 -11.82 -19.00 1.59
C VAL A 206 -10.53 -19.62 1.03
N GLN A 207 -10.60 -20.21 -0.16
CA GLN A 207 -9.45 -20.84 -0.80
C GLN A 207 -8.38 -19.79 -1.19
N ALA A 208 -8.80 -18.59 -1.63
CA ALA A 208 -7.90 -17.49 -1.93
C ALA A 208 -7.14 -17.05 -0.68
N LEU A 209 -7.84 -16.82 0.42
CA LEU A 209 -7.22 -16.47 1.70
C LEU A 209 -6.26 -17.57 2.19
N GLN A 210 -6.69 -18.83 2.15
CA GLN A 210 -5.83 -19.97 2.53
C GLN A 210 -4.61 -20.11 1.64
N MET A 211 -4.72 -19.81 0.34
CA MET A 211 -3.59 -19.83 -0.58
C MET A 211 -2.60 -18.74 -0.24
N MET A 212 -3.06 -17.52 -0.02
CA MET A 212 -2.22 -16.40 0.37
C MET A 212 -1.48 -16.68 1.68
N SER A 213 -2.17 -17.20 2.69
CA SER A 213 -1.58 -17.61 3.98
C SER A 213 -0.48 -18.65 3.80
N ARG A 214 -0.75 -19.72 3.02
CA ARG A 214 0.27 -20.76 2.76
C ARG A 214 1.49 -20.23 2.02
N ILE A 215 1.31 -19.31 1.07
CA ILE A 215 2.45 -18.69 0.39
C ILE A 215 3.25 -17.87 1.38
N ALA A 216 2.59 -17.06 2.22
CA ALA A 216 3.23 -16.22 3.23
C ALA A 216 4.05 -17.08 4.21
N GLU A 217 3.42 -18.07 4.84
CA GLU A 217 4.07 -18.99 5.79
C GLU A 217 5.28 -19.69 5.17
N HIS A 218 5.15 -20.17 3.92
CA HIS A 218 6.25 -20.83 3.24
C HIS A 218 7.40 -19.88 2.93
N MET A 219 7.09 -18.66 2.51
CA MET A 219 8.13 -17.65 2.22
C MET A 219 8.87 -17.22 3.47
N GLU A 220 8.16 -16.93 4.56
CA GLU A 220 8.75 -16.54 5.85
C GLU A 220 9.73 -17.58 6.38
N GLN A 221 9.42 -18.86 6.23
CA GLN A 221 10.33 -19.96 6.61
C GLN A 221 11.62 -20.03 5.76
N ASN A 222 11.63 -19.41 4.58
CA ASN A 222 12.76 -19.44 3.64
C ASN A 222 13.49 -18.09 3.52
N ILE A 223 13.08 -17.07 4.25
CA ILE A 223 13.79 -15.78 4.31
C ILE A 223 15.02 -15.91 5.18
N ASP A 224 16.19 -15.57 4.64
CA ASP A 224 17.42 -15.44 5.43
C ASP A 224 17.48 -14.05 6.11
N TYR A 225 16.81 -13.96 7.24
CA TYR A 225 16.77 -12.74 8.05
C TYR A 225 18.16 -12.27 8.50
N ASN A 226 19.11 -13.19 8.74
CA ASN A 226 20.49 -12.84 9.10
C ASN A 226 21.18 -12.06 7.98
N THR A 227 20.98 -12.49 6.73
CA THR A 227 21.54 -11.78 5.57
C THR A 227 20.85 -10.43 5.35
N ILE A 228 19.53 -10.36 5.53
CA ILE A 228 18.79 -9.10 5.43
C ILE A 228 19.29 -8.12 6.50
N PHE A 229 19.37 -8.56 7.76
CA PHE A 229 19.83 -7.76 8.87
C PHE A 229 21.24 -7.19 8.67
N LYS A 230 22.15 -8.01 8.14
CA LYS A 230 23.53 -7.55 7.86
C LYS A 230 23.61 -6.56 6.70
N LYS A 231 22.67 -6.62 5.75
CA LYS A 231 22.59 -5.71 4.60
C LYS A 231 21.82 -4.43 4.88
N THR A 232 20.94 -4.43 5.88
CA THR A 232 20.24 -3.22 6.31
C THR A 232 21.27 -2.30 6.94
N ASP A 233 21.77 -1.39 6.12
CA ASP A 233 22.86 -0.49 6.50
C ASP A 233 22.42 0.42 7.64
N ARG A 234 23.36 0.71 8.50
CA ARG A 234 23.16 1.34 9.79
C ARG A 234 22.76 2.79 9.62
N ASN A 235 21.48 3.08 9.86
CA ASN A 235 21.03 4.40 10.30
C ASN A 235 21.45 5.61 9.45
N GLU A 236 20.63 5.95 8.48
CA GLU A 236 20.60 7.32 7.96
C GLU A 236 20.17 8.33 9.04
N ASN A 237 19.44 7.90 10.08
CA ASN A 237 19.05 8.68 11.26
C ASN A 237 19.37 7.92 12.55
N PRO A 238 20.53 8.12 13.14
CA PRO A 238 20.90 7.48 14.41
C PRO A 238 20.09 8.06 15.56
N ASP A 239 19.15 7.29 16.10
CA ASP A 239 18.51 7.57 17.38
C ASP A 239 18.76 6.43 18.39
N ILE A 240 18.56 6.73 19.67
CA ILE A 240 18.82 5.79 20.76
C ILE A 240 17.94 4.54 20.66
N THR A 241 16.68 4.69 20.24
CA THR A 241 15.71 3.59 20.15
C THR A 241 16.13 2.60 19.07
N ASN A 242 16.49 3.11 17.90
CA ASN A 242 16.99 2.30 16.79
C ASN A 242 18.30 1.59 17.14
N ALA A 243 19.24 2.29 17.80
CA ALA A 243 20.51 1.70 18.22
C ALA A 243 20.30 0.55 19.22
N ILE A 244 19.42 0.73 20.22
CA ILE A 244 19.10 -0.30 21.21
C ILE A 244 18.36 -1.48 20.53
N ALA A 245 17.40 -1.21 19.68
CA ALA A 245 16.67 -2.25 18.96
C ALA A 245 17.63 -3.09 18.11
N HIS A 246 18.52 -2.45 17.34
CA HIS A 246 19.56 -3.13 16.56
C HIS A 246 20.48 -4.00 17.42
N ALA A 247 21.02 -3.46 18.52
CA ALA A 247 21.87 -4.21 19.43
C ALA A 247 21.15 -5.41 20.07
N THR A 248 19.89 -5.23 20.45
CA THR A 248 19.05 -6.30 21.02
C THR A 248 18.89 -7.45 20.05
N CYS A 249 18.64 -7.14 18.81
CA CYS A 249 18.45 -8.15 17.80
C CYS A 249 19.75 -8.85 17.42
N LEU A 250 20.84 -8.12 17.29
CA LEU A 250 22.15 -8.73 17.06
C LEU A 250 22.48 -9.71 18.20
N THR A 251 22.26 -9.30 19.44
CA THR A 251 22.47 -10.16 20.61
C THR A 251 21.58 -11.41 20.57
N ALA A 252 20.31 -11.25 20.19
CA ALA A 252 19.39 -12.39 20.06
C ALA A 252 19.83 -13.39 18.98
N ILE A 253 20.31 -12.88 17.85
CA ILE A 253 20.86 -13.71 16.76
C ILE A 253 22.12 -14.47 17.23
N ASP A 254 23.07 -13.77 17.83
CA ASP A 254 24.34 -14.37 18.28
C ASP A 254 24.12 -15.43 19.36
N LEU A 255 23.16 -15.20 20.25
CA LEU A 255 22.79 -16.16 21.29
C LEU A 255 21.82 -17.25 20.81
N LYS A 256 21.35 -17.20 19.57
CA LYS A 256 20.28 -18.07 19.04
C LYS A 256 19.06 -18.09 19.97
N ALA A 257 18.66 -16.91 20.45
CA ALA A 257 17.55 -16.77 21.37
C ALA A 257 16.23 -17.18 20.69
N SER A 258 15.38 -17.90 21.41
CA SER A 258 14.07 -18.33 20.91
C SER A 258 13.03 -17.23 20.90
N ALA A 259 13.25 -16.15 21.64
CA ALA A 259 12.34 -15.00 21.72
C ALA A 259 13.03 -13.78 22.30
N ILE A 260 12.52 -12.60 21.94
CA ILE A 260 12.85 -11.31 22.57
C ILE A 260 11.63 -10.84 23.37
N LEU A 261 11.80 -10.57 24.64
CA LEU A 261 10.75 -10.04 25.51
C LEU A 261 10.95 -8.53 25.68
N ALA A 262 10.12 -7.73 25.01
CA ALA A 262 10.17 -6.29 25.09
C ALA A 262 9.14 -5.75 26.08
N VAL A 263 9.63 -5.12 27.17
CA VAL A 263 8.76 -4.38 28.10
C VAL A 263 8.61 -2.96 27.58
N THR A 264 7.40 -2.60 27.17
CA THR A 264 7.13 -1.31 26.54
C THR A 264 5.78 -0.75 27.03
N LYS A 265 5.70 0.58 27.18
CA LYS A 265 4.48 1.26 27.60
C LYS A 265 3.54 1.54 26.41
N SER A 266 4.10 1.98 25.27
CA SER A 266 3.35 2.35 24.06
C SER A 266 3.35 1.26 22.98
N GLY A 267 4.11 0.19 23.16
CA GLY A 267 4.34 -0.80 22.11
C GLY A 267 5.43 -0.43 21.11
N SER A 268 5.95 0.81 21.12
CA SER A 268 6.89 1.30 20.11
C SER A 268 8.18 0.48 20.03
N THR A 269 8.75 0.10 21.16
CA THR A 269 9.96 -0.73 21.19
C THR A 269 9.71 -2.11 20.57
N ALA A 270 8.58 -2.74 20.90
CA ALA A 270 8.21 -4.03 20.33
C ALA A 270 7.96 -3.91 18.83
N HIS A 271 7.33 -2.82 18.38
CA HIS A 271 7.12 -2.52 16.99
C HIS A 271 8.44 -2.34 16.22
N MET A 272 9.38 -1.56 16.76
CA MET A 272 10.70 -1.38 16.19
C MET A 272 11.49 -2.69 16.09
N LEU A 273 11.47 -3.52 17.13
CA LEU A 273 12.10 -4.84 17.12
C LEU A 273 11.48 -5.75 16.06
N SER A 274 10.16 -5.72 15.89
CA SER A 274 9.45 -6.50 14.88
C SER A 274 9.79 -6.05 13.46
N LEU A 275 9.91 -4.75 13.21
CA LEU A 275 10.27 -4.19 11.91
C LEU A 275 11.72 -4.46 11.51
N ILE A 276 12.65 -4.35 12.46
CA ILE A 276 14.07 -4.53 12.18
C ILE A 276 14.42 -6.01 11.99
N HIS A 277 13.64 -6.92 12.55
CA HIS A 277 14.24 -8.21 12.80
C HIS A 277 13.50 -9.42 12.53
N ILE A 278 12.34 -9.58 12.45
CA ILE A 278 11.87 -10.97 12.37
C ILE A 278 10.37 -10.97 12.47
N SER A 279 9.80 -11.16 11.39
CA SER A 279 8.45 -11.59 11.31
C SER A 279 8.28 -13.06 11.68
N GLU A 280 8.28 -13.35 12.93
CA GLU A 280 7.27 -14.31 13.37
C GLU A 280 6.01 -13.49 13.62
N PRO A 281 4.83 -13.90 13.12
CA PRO A 281 3.60 -13.16 13.38
C PRO A 281 3.44 -13.07 14.89
N THR A 282 3.64 -11.90 15.42
CA THR A 282 3.47 -11.63 16.86
C THR A 282 1.98 -11.90 17.13
N ARG A 283 1.65 -13.06 17.66
CA ARG A 283 0.32 -13.30 18.20
C ARG A 283 0.15 -12.29 19.32
N ARG A 284 -0.53 -11.17 19.03
CA ARG A 284 -1.10 -10.32 20.07
C ARG A 284 -2.08 -11.20 20.86
N ARG A 285 -1.62 -11.79 21.93
CA ARG A 285 -2.52 -12.12 23.02
C ARG A 285 -2.72 -10.82 23.76
N GLY A 286 -3.91 -10.25 23.62
CA GLY A 286 -4.32 -9.13 24.45
C GLY A 286 -4.15 -9.50 25.91
N ILE A 287 -3.58 -8.58 26.65
CA ILE A 287 -3.67 -8.50 28.11
C ILE A 287 -4.85 -7.60 28.39
#